data_bcfcea6362857c4f908efb86044c8575
#
_entry.id   bcfcea6362857c4f908efb86044c8575
#
_cell.length_a   1.000
_cell.length_b   1.000
_cell.length_c   1.000
_cell.angle_alpha   90.00
_cell.angle_beta   90.00
_cell.angle_gamma   90.00
#
_symmetry.space_group_name_H-M   'P 1'
#
loop_
_entity.id
_entity.type
_entity.pdbx_description
1 polymer ?
#
loop_
_entity_poly.entity_id
_entity_poly.type
_entity_poly.pdbx_seq_one_letter_code
_entity_poly.pdbx_strand_id
1 'polypeptide(L)'
;MLMKKSFLLLSGAMIMLTGCDFFRMLAGRPTSEDIENKRVEIIKAEEAARKARQDSIARVELEARKAVQDSIDACTFIAENKITLYTVARLGGIQHDGLSGSATGSRYRVVLGSFREKSNADKLAASIYAAGDYQPHLISLRNGMIAVAACPSDKIQNVVSGFKSLKMHKECPSDAWILKVE
;
A
#
# COMPACT_ATOMS: atom_id res chain seq x y z
N MET A 1 73.43 44.98 -22.25
CA MET A 1 72.17 44.94 -23.10
C MET A 1 71.59 43.55 -23.14
N LEU A 2 72.30 42.48 -22.73
CA LEU A 2 71.77 41.12 -22.69
C LEU A 2 70.74 40.85 -21.56
N MET A 3 70.90 41.42 -20.36
CA MET A 3 70.00 41.17 -19.23
C MET A 3 68.52 41.60 -19.44
N LYS A 4 68.28 42.70 -20.21
CA LYS A 4 66.93 43.14 -20.52
C LYS A 4 66.17 42.18 -21.43
N LYS A 5 66.87 41.49 -22.35
CA LYS A 5 66.23 40.53 -23.27
C LYS A 5 65.91 39.21 -22.57
N SER A 6 66.70 38.76 -21.61
CA SER A 6 66.43 37.56 -20.80
C SER A 6 65.24 37.76 -19.87
N PHE A 7 65.05 38.96 -19.31
CA PHE A 7 63.92 39.26 -18.44
C PHE A 7 62.61 39.30 -19.21
N LEU A 8 62.61 39.79 -20.44
CA LEU A 8 61.42 39.79 -21.31
C LEU A 8 61.04 38.39 -21.76
N LEU A 9 61.98 37.52 -22.03
CA LEU A 9 61.74 36.10 -22.37
C LEU A 9 61.20 35.30 -21.18
N LEU A 10 61.73 35.54 -19.96
CA LEU A 10 61.26 34.89 -18.74
C LEU A 10 59.82 35.33 -18.38
N SER A 11 59.51 36.63 -18.55
CA SER A 11 58.15 37.19 -18.36
C SER A 11 57.15 36.60 -19.34
N GLY A 12 57.53 36.45 -20.61
CA GLY A 12 56.66 35.86 -21.65
C GLY A 12 56.40 34.35 -21.40
N ALA A 13 57.39 33.60 -20.90
CA ALA A 13 57.22 32.19 -20.54
C ALA A 13 56.31 32.01 -19.33
N MET A 14 56.33 32.93 -18.35
CA MET A 14 55.46 32.85 -17.18
C MET A 14 53.98 33.11 -17.49
N ILE A 15 53.70 33.92 -18.48
CA ILE A 15 52.33 34.23 -18.97
C ILE A 15 51.74 33.03 -19.73
N MET A 16 52.57 32.23 -20.39
CA MET A 16 52.11 31.02 -21.09
C MET A 16 51.73 29.88 -20.14
N LEU A 17 52.26 29.81 -18.90
CA LEU A 17 51.98 28.79 -17.91
C LEU A 17 50.67 29.03 -17.15
N THR A 18 50.18 30.26 -17.06
CA THR A 18 48.88 30.62 -16.44
C THR A 18 47.70 30.64 -17.43
N GLY A 19 47.92 30.15 -18.63
CA GLY A 19 47.27 30.61 -19.85
C GLY A 19 45.84 30.11 -20.14
N CYS A 20 45.42 28.93 -19.76
CA CYS A 20 44.10 28.46 -20.25
C CYS A 20 42.92 28.92 -19.42
N ASP A 21 43.03 28.95 -18.12
CA ASP A 21 41.90 29.29 -17.25
C ASP A 21 41.69 30.80 -17.13
N PHE A 22 42.78 31.59 -17.19
CA PHE A 22 42.70 33.07 -17.19
C PHE A 22 41.93 33.60 -18.42
N PHE A 23 42.24 33.08 -19.61
CA PHE A 23 41.52 33.45 -20.82
C PHE A 23 40.08 32.96 -20.84
N ARG A 24 39.79 31.81 -20.23
CA ARG A 24 38.39 31.33 -20.05
C ARG A 24 37.61 32.24 -19.13
N MET A 25 38.19 32.64 -18.00
CA MET A 25 37.56 33.59 -17.06
C MET A 25 37.28 34.96 -17.71
N LEU A 26 38.23 35.46 -18.47
CA LEU A 26 38.06 36.75 -19.20
C LEU A 26 36.98 36.67 -20.28
N ALA A 27 36.75 35.50 -20.88
CA ALA A 27 35.74 35.25 -21.88
C ALA A 27 34.37 34.83 -21.27
N GLY A 28 34.17 34.92 -19.95
CA GLY A 28 32.95 34.50 -19.25
C GLY A 28 32.62 33.02 -19.38
N ARG A 29 33.61 32.17 -19.69
CA ARG A 29 33.45 30.73 -19.78
C ARG A 29 33.83 30.07 -18.47
N PRO A 30 33.18 28.93 -18.09
CA PRO A 30 33.49 28.25 -16.86
C PRO A 30 34.96 27.74 -16.86
N THR A 31 35.62 27.86 -15.72
CA THR A 31 36.98 27.39 -15.52
C THR A 31 37.03 25.86 -15.52
N SER A 32 38.21 25.27 -15.62
CA SER A 32 38.37 23.80 -15.54
C SER A 32 37.89 23.27 -14.20
N GLU A 33 38.10 24.02 -13.13
CA GLU A 33 37.64 23.70 -11.78
C GLU A 33 36.09 23.73 -11.66
N ASP A 34 35.43 24.72 -12.25
CA ASP A 34 33.96 24.80 -12.29
C ASP A 34 33.35 23.63 -13.02
N ILE A 35 33.96 23.18 -14.11
CA ILE A 35 33.53 22.02 -14.87
C ILE A 35 33.67 20.73 -14.05
N GLU A 36 34.78 20.57 -13.36
CA GLU A 36 35.04 19.41 -12.51
C GLU A 36 34.10 19.36 -11.32
N ASN A 37 33.87 20.49 -10.66
CA ASN A 37 32.91 20.60 -9.56
C ASN A 37 31.48 20.23 -10.00
N LYS A 38 31.05 20.72 -11.16
CA LYS A 38 29.73 20.34 -11.73
C LYS A 38 29.65 18.86 -12.08
N ARG A 39 30.71 18.26 -12.59
CA ARG A 39 30.76 16.80 -12.86
C ARG A 39 30.60 16.01 -11.57
N VAL A 40 31.33 16.38 -10.52
CA VAL A 40 31.23 15.72 -9.20
C VAL A 40 29.83 15.86 -8.62
N GLU A 41 29.20 17.04 -8.77
CA GLU A 41 27.83 17.27 -8.32
C GLU A 41 26.82 16.40 -9.09
N ILE A 42 26.95 16.32 -10.41
CA ILE A 42 26.11 15.45 -11.24
C ILE A 42 26.25 13.98 -10.86
N ILE A 43 27.48 13.49 -10.69
CA ILE A 43 27.72 12.10 -10.28
C ILE A 43 27.08 11.81 -8.92
N LYS A 44 27.25 12.69 -7.94
CA LYS A 44 26.62 12.54 -6.62
C LYS A 44 25.08 12.55 -6.70
N ALA A 45 24.51 13.41 -7.54
CA ALA A 45 23.08 13.47 -7.75
C ALA A 45 22.55 12.19 -8.42
N GLU A 46 23.26 11.66 -9.42
CA GLU A 46 22.90 10.39 -10.08
C GLU A 46 23.01 9.19 -9.12
N GLU A 47 24.06 9.12 -8.30
CA GLU A 47 24.22 8.08 -7.28
C GLU A 47 23.09 8.13 -6.24
N ALA A 48 22.75 9.34 -5.75
CA ALA A 48 21.65 9.54 -4.83
C ALA A 48 20.30 9.13 -5.44
N ALA A 49 20.06 9.51 -6.71
CA ALA A 49 18.85 9.12 -7.43
C ALA A 49 18.77 7.60 -7.65
N ARG A 50 19.88 6.97 -7.97
CA ARG A 50 19.96 5.50 -8.14
C ARG A 50 19.68 4.77 -6.83
N LYS A 51 20.27 5.24 -5.73
CA LYS A 51 20.01 4.69 -4.39
C LYS A 51 18.54 4.85 -4.00
N ALA A 52 17.96 6.03 -4.19
CA ALA A 52 16.55 6.28 -3.90
C ALA A 52 15.61 5.36 -4.69
N ARG A 53 15.93 5.07 -5.97
CA ARG A 53 15.18 4.10 -6.79
C ARG A 53 15.32 2.67 -6.25
N GLN A 54 16.53 2.25 -5.87
CA GLN A 54 16.74 0.92 -5.28
C GLN A 54 15.98 0.76 -3.97
N ASP A 55 16.01 1.76 -3.09
CA ASP A 55 15.30 1.75 -1.82
C ASP A 55 13.77 1.72 -2.03
N SER A 56 13.26 2.40 -3.06
CA SER A 56 11.82 2.36 -3.39
C SER A 56 11.40 0.98 -3.91
N ILE A 57 12.18 0.36 -4.78
CA ILE A 57 11.93 -1.00 -5.29
C ILE A 57 11.95 -2.02 -4.14
N ALA A 58 12.96 -1.95 -3.28
CA ALA A 58 13.08 -2.86 -2.13
C ALA A 58 11.88 -2.76 -1.18
N ARG A 59 11.36 -1.53 -0.96
CA ARG A 59 10.13 -1.34 -0.16
C ARG A 59 8.91 -1.97 -0.80
N VAL A 60 8.70 -1.74 -2.10
CA VAL A 60 7.57 -2.33 -2.84
C VAL A 60 7.62 -3.86 -2.82
N GLU A 61 8.81 -4.45 -3.03
CA GLU A 61 8.98 -5.90 -2.95
C GLU A 61 8.68 -6.45 -1.54
N LEU A 62 9.14 -5.76 -0.50
CA LEU A 62 8.88 -6.15 0.88
C LEU A 62 7.38 -6.10 1.21
N GLU A 63 6.69 -5.05 0.79
CA GLU A 63 5.24 -4.92 0.96
C GLU A 63 4.47 -6.01 0.19
N ALA A 64 4.89 -6.31 -1.05
CA ALA A 64 4.29 -7.37 -1.83
C ALA A 64 4.48 -8.76 -1.17
N ARG A 65 5.68 -9.05 -0.66
CA ARG A 65 5.96 -10.30 0.07
C ARG A 65 5.11 -10.43 1.34
N LYS A 66 4.99 -9.34 2.13
CA LYS A 66 4.12 -9.29 3.31
C LYS A 66 2.66 -9.55 2.93
N ALA A 67 2.14 -8.91 1.88
CA ALA A 67 0.77 -9.10 1.46
C ALA A 67 0.47 -10.53 1.02
N VAL A 68 1.43 -11.20 0.36
CA VAL A 68 1.32 -12.63 0.01
C VAL A 68 1.32 -13.49 1.25
N GLN A 69 2.25 -13.27 2.19
CA GLN A 69 2.32 -14.03 3.44
C GLN A 69 1.05 -13.86 4.27
N ASP A 70 0.57 -12.64 4.45
CA ASP A 70 -0.69 -12.36 5.15
C ASP A 70 -1.88 -13.09 4.51
N SER A 71 -1.89 -13.23 3.17
CA SER A 71 -2.93 -14.00 2.46
C SER A 71 -2.85 -15.50 2.77
N ILE A 72 -1.64 -16.04 2.78
CA ILE A 72 -1.40 -17.46 3.11
C ILE A 72 -1.84 -17.73 4.56
N ASP A 73 -1.43 -16.86 5.50
CA ASP A 73 -1.77 -17.00 6.91
C ASP A 73 -3.29 -16.90 7.13
N ALA A 74 -3.98 -16.03 6.41
CA ALA A 74 -5.42 -15.93 6.47
C ALA A 74 -6.12 -17.17 5.93
N CYS A 75 -5.65 -17.73 4.83
CA CYS A 75 -6.20 -18.99 4.28
C CYS A 75 -5.94 -20.18 5.21
N THR A 76 -4.75 -20.24 5.80
CA THR A 76 -4.38 -21.27 6.78
C THR A 76 -5.28 -21.19 8.00
N PHE A 77 -5.49 -19.99 8.54
CA PHE A 77 -6.40 -19.80 9.67
C PHE A 77 -7.84 -20.26 9.37
N ILE A 78 -8.35 -19.93 8.18
CA ILE A 78 -9.69 -20.37 7.75
C ILE A 78 -9.76 -21.90 7.74
N ALA A 79 -8.74 -22.56 7.19
CA ALA A 79 -8.68 -24.02 7.10
C ALA A 79 -8.58 -24.69 8.47
N GLU A 80 -7.67 -24.22 9.33
CA GLU A 80 -7.44 -24.78 10.69
C GLU A 80 -8.67 -24.64 11.59
N ASN A 81 -9.36 -23.49 11.50
CA ASN A 81 -10.55 -23.25 12.31
C ASN A 81 -11.84 -23.74 11.66
N LYS A 82 -11.76 -24.45 10.53
CA LYS A 82 -12.90 -24.99 9.78
C LYS A 82 -13.96 -23.92 9.49
N ILE A 83 -13.53 -22.67 9.25
CA ILE A 83 -14.42 -21.57 8.93
C ILE A 83 -14.99 -21.81 7.53
N THR A 84 -16.30 -21.81 7.41
CA THR A 84 -16.93 -22.00 6.11
C THR A 84 -16.82 -20.74 5.28
N LEU A 85 -16.31 -20.86 4.06
CA LEU A 85 -16.31 -19.82 3.05
C LEU A 85 -17.40 -20.13 2.02
N TYR A 86 -18.43 -19.30 1.98
CA TYR A 86 -19.49 -19.39 0.96
C TYR A 86 -19.32 -18.34 -0.11
N THR A 87 -19.58 -18.69 -1.36
CA THR A 87 -19.74 -17.75 -2.45
C THR A 87 -21.22 -17.37 -2.58
N VAL A 88 -21.48 -16.16 -3.05
CA VAL A 88 -22.84 -15.69 -3.31
C VAL A 88 -23.60 -16.64 -4.26
N ALA A 89 -22.92 -17.22 -5.22
CA ALA A 89 -23.50 -18.18 -6.14
C ALA A 89 -24.13 -19.39 -5.41
N ARG A 90 -23.49 -19.89 -4.34
CA ARG A 90 -24.04 -21.01 -3.52
C ARG A 90 -25.28 -20.64 -2.72
N LEU A 91 -25.46 -19.35 -2.43
CA LEU A 91 -26.61 -18.82 -1.69
C LEU A 91 -27.76 -18.40 -2.60
N GLY A 92 -27.69 -18.70 -3.89
CA GLY A 92 -28.70 -18.31 -4.86
C GLY A 92 -28.63 -16.85 -5.31
N GLY A 93 -27.62 -16.10 -4.86
CA GLY A 93 -27.44 -14.67 -5.18
C GLY A 93 -27.88 -13.73 -4.06
N ILE A 94 -27.51 -12.45 -4.21
CA ILE A 94 -27.94 -11.34 -3.35
C ILE A 94 -29.00 -10.53 -4.09
N GLN A 95 -30.03 -10.07 -3.40
CA GLN A 95 -30.95 -9.07 -3.95
C GLN A 95 -30.24 -7.70 -3.93
N HIS A 96 -30.24 -7.00 -5.07
CA HIS A 96 -29.57 -5.71 -5.21
C HIS A 96 -30.05 -4.63 -4.22
N ASP A 97 -31.29 -4.72 -3.77
CA ASP A 97 -31.90 -3.76 -2.86
C ASP A 97 -31.47 -3.92 -1.39
N GLY A 98 -30.72 -4.99 -1.08
CA GLY A 98 -30.28 -5.30 0.30
C GLY A 98 -28.91 -4.75 0.70
N LEU A 99 -28.19 -4.15 -0.23
CA LEU A 99 -26.86 -3.58 0.03
C LEU A 99 -26.96 -2.06 0.16
N SER A 100 -27.44 -1.57 1.29
CA SER A 100 -27.44 -0.15 1.62
C SER A 100 -26.10 0.23 2.27
N GLY A 101 -25.43 1.26 1.73
CA GLY A 101 -24.24 1.87 2.32
C GLY A 101 -22.89 1.42 1.76
N SER A 102 -21.82 1.83 2.41
CA SER A 102 -20.42 1.65 2.04
C SER A 102 -19.95 0.20 1.82
N ALA A 103 -20.78 -0.79 2.19
CA ALA A 103 -20.51 -2.21 2.05
C ALA A 103 -20.77 -2.78 0.65
N THR A 104 -21.33 -1.99 -0.27
CA THR A 104 -21.82 -2.45 -1.58
C THR A 104 -20.73 -3.00 -2.50
N GLY A 105 -19.47 -2.62 -2.32
CA GLY A 105 -18.35 -3.00 -3.18
C GLY A 105 -17.38 -4.03 -2.61
N SER A 106 -17.49 -4.39 -1.32
CA SER A 106 -16.46 -5.22 -0.68
C SER A 106 -16.62 -6.70 -1.03
N ARG A 107 -15.47 -7.31 -1.43
CA ARG A 107 -15.40 -8.70 -1.90
C ARG A 107 -15.67 -9.75 -0.81
N TYR A 108 -15.30 -9.47 0.42
CA TYR A 108 -15.44 -10.39 1.55
C TYR A 108 -16.13 -9.73 2.73
N ARG A 109 -16.85 -10.51 3.54
CA ARG A 109 -17.46 -10.08 4.79
C ARG A 109 -17.72 -11.25 5.74
N VAL A 110 -17.77 -10.98 7.03
CA VAL A 110 -18.16 -11.96 8.05
C VAL A 110 -19.69 -11.98 8.12
N VAL A 111 -20.29 -13.15 8.01
CA VAL A 111 -21.73 -13.36 8.26
C VAL A 111 -21.88 -13.99 9.63
N LEU A 112 -22.68 -13.34 10.46
CA LEU A 112 -22.93 -13.70 11.85
C LEU A 112 -24.16 -14.62 11.99
N GLY A 113 -25.08 -14.56 11.03
CA GLY A 113 -26.26 -15.40 11.00
C GLY A 113 -27.15 -15.07 9.84
N SER A 114 -28.08 -15.99 9.52
CA SER A 114 -29.08 -15.79 8.47
C SER A 114 -30.47 -16.13 9.01
N PHE A 115 -31.44 -15.26 8.79
CA PHE A 115 -32.77 -15.31 9.37
C PHE A 115 -33.83 -15.21 8.30
N ARG A 116 -34.99 -15.86 8.51
CA ARG A 116 -36.18 -15.67 7.66
C ARG A 116 -36.91 -14.39 8.02
N GLU A 117 -36.91 -14.06 9.32
CA GLU A 117 -37.62 -12.90 9.86
C GLU A 117 -36.62 -11.73 10.05
N LYS A 118 -36.97 -10.59 9.50
CA LYS A 118 -36.18 -9.37 9.60
C LYS A 118 -35.97 -8.93 11.06
N SER A 119 -36.98 -9.10 11.91
CA SER A 119 -36.89 -8.73 13.33
C SER A 119 -35.78 -9.43 14.07
N ASN A 120 -35.48 -10.71 13.75
CA ASN A 120 -34.41 -11.48 14.35
C ASN A 120 -33.03 -11.01 13.83
N ALA A 121 -32.95 -10.69 12.54
CA ALA A 121 -31.73 -10.10 11.97
C ALA A 121 -31.43 -8.71 12.57
N ASP A 122 -32.45 -7.86 12.73
CA ASP A 122 -32.31 -6.53 13.36
C ASP A 122 -31.83 -6.64 14.82
N LYS A 123 -32.34 -7.61 15.59
CA LYS A 123 -31.90 -7.86 16.98
C LYS A 123 -30.43 -8.25 17.05
N LEU A 124 -29.99 -9.19 16.22
CA LEU A 124 -28.59 -9.57 16.17
C LEU A 124 -27.73 -8.39 15.74
N ALA A 125 -28.12 -7.66 14.71
CA ALA A 125 -27.40 -6.48 14.26
C ALA A 125 -27.25 -5.43 15.38
N ALA A 126 -28.32 -5.15 16.11
CA ALA A 126 -28.32 -4.23 17.23
C ALA A 126 -27.39 -4.69 18.37
N SER A 127 -27.38 -6.00 18.70
CA SER A 127 -26.51 -6.54 19.75
C SER A 127 -25.03 -6.45 19.37
N ILE A 128 -24.69 -6.74 18.12
CA ILE A 128 -23.31 -6.61 17.60
C ILE A 128 -22.87 -5.14 17.56
N TYR A 129 -23.77 -4.24 17.14
CA TYR A 129 -23.46 -2.81 17.16
C TYR A 129 -23.20 -2.29 18.59
N ALA A 130 -23.97 -2.76 19.56
CA ALA A 130 -23.83 -2.39 20.96
C ALA A 130 -22.57 -2.99 21.62
N ALA A 131 -22.07 -4.12 21.10
CA ALA A 131 -20.91 -4.82 21.65
C ALA A 131 -19.55 -4.19 21.28
N GLY A 132 -19.51 -3.29 20.27
CA GLY A 132 -18.26 -2.66 19.84
C GLY A 132 -18.40 -1.79 18.60
N ASP A 133 -17.25 -1.37 18.02
CA ASP A 133 -17.20 -0.47 16.86
C ASP A 133 -17.54 -1.17 15.52
N TYR A 134 -18.36 -2.20 15.56
CA TYR A 134 -18.80 -2.92 14.36
C TYR A 134 -20.04 -2.27 13.77
N GLN A 135 -20.04 -2.13 12.45
CA GLN A 135 -21.22 -1.68 11.69
C GLN A 135 -21.83 -2.86 10.95
N PRO A 136 -22.77 -3.61 11.57
CA PRO A 136 -23.43 -4.71 10.90
C PRO A 136 -24.37 -4.22 9.80
N HIS A 137 -24.41 -4.99 8.71
CA HIS A 137 -25.28 -4.72 7.56
C HIS A 137 -26.21 -5.90 7.33
N LEU A 138 -27.42 -5.62 6.92
CA LEU A 138 -28.38 -6.65 6.50
C LEU A 138 -28.22 -6.91 5.01
N ILE A 139 -28.14 -8.16 4.63
CA ILE A 139 -28.02 -8.61 3.24
C ILE A 139 -29.21 -9.50 2.93
N SER A 140 -30.08 -9.09 2.01
CA SER A 140 -31.17 -9.93 1.51
C SER A 140 -30.65 -10.92 0.50
N LEU A 141 -30.81 -12.20 0.78
CA LEU A 141 -30.44 -13.30 -0.11
C LEU A 141 -31.64 -13.67 -0.97
N ARG A 142 -31.41 -14.15 -2.20
CA ARG A 142 -32.48 -14.55 -3.13
C ARG A 142 -33.34 -15.71 -2.63
N ASN A 143 -32.82 -16.49 -1.68
CA ASN A 143 -33.58 -17.58 -1.02
C ASN A 143 -34.57 -17.08 0.05
N GLY A 144 -34.78 -15.76 0.17
CA GLY A 144 -35.66 -15.14 1.15
C GLY A 144 -35.08 -15.03 2.56
N MET A 145 -33.78 -15.38 2.75
CA MET A 145 -33.10 -15.20 4.02
C MET A 145 -32.47 -13.80 4.09
N ILE A 146 -32.34 -13.29 5.31
CA ILE A 146 -31.65 -12.05 5.62
C ILE A 146 -30.41 -12.38 6.43
N ALA A 147 -29.25 -12.13 5.88
CA ALA A 147 -27.97 -12.33 6.54
C ALA A 147 -27.53 -11.06 7.26
N VAL A 148 -27.01 -11.21 8.48
CA VAL A 148 -26.33 -10.14 9.24
C VAL A 148 -24.86 -10.25 8.97
N ALA A 149 -24.27 -9.26 8.31
CA ALA A 149 -22.87 -9.25 7.93
C ALA A 149 -22.11 -8.08 8.56
N ALA A 150 -20.84 -8.28 8.86
CA ALA A 150 -19.93 -7.27 9.42
C ALA A 150 -18.54 -7.36 8.76
N CYS A 151 -17.66 -6.41 9.08
CA CYS A 151 -16.26 -6.38 8.63
C CYS A 151 -16.10 -6.51 7.10
N PRO A 152 -16.74 -5.65 6.29
CA PRO A 152 -16.58 -5.69 4.85
C PRO A 152 -15.16 -5.31 4.44
N SER A 153 -14.53 -6.07 3.53
CA SER A 153 -13.22 -5.75 2.98
C SER A 153 -12.97 -6.46 1.65
N ASP A 154 -12.12 -5.86 0.81
CA ASP A 154 -11.63 -6.49 -0.42
C ASP A 154 -10.49 -7.47 -0.18
N LYS A 155 -9.86 -7.40 0.99
CA LYS A 155 -8.76 -8.28 1.40
C LYS A 155 -9.24 -9.30 2.42
N ILE A 156 -8.99 -10.58 2.13
CA ILE A 156 -9.38 -11.69 3.02
C ILE A 156 -8.71 -11.58 4.39
N GLN A 157 -7.48 -11.06 4.46
CA GLN A 157 -6.74 -10.88 5.70
C GLN A 157 -7.48 -9.98 6.70
N ASN A 158 -8.02 -8.86 6.19
CA ASN A 158 -8.77 -7.91 7.02
C ASN A 158 -10.06 -8.54 7.57
N VAL A 159 -10.74 -9.34 6.73
CA VAL A 159 -11.96 -10.04 7.14
C VAL A 159 -11.64 -11.10 8.19
N VAL A 160 -10.53 -11.83 8.04
CA VAL A 160 -10.07 -12.80 9.04
C VAL A 160 -9.70 -12.11 10.35
N SER A 161 -9.04 -10.96 10.31
CA SER A 161 -8.76 -10.15 11.49
C SER A 161 -10.06 -9.69 12.19
N GLY A 162 -11.02 -9.18 11.41
CA GLY A 162 -12.34 -8.81 11.92
C GLY A 162 -13.08 -10.01 12.51
N PHE A 163 -13.02 -11.17 11.86
CA PHE A 163 -13.60 -12.41 12.37
C PHE A 163 -13.00 -12.83 13.73
N LYS A 164 -11.66 -12.77 13.86
CA LYS A 164 -10.97 -13.06 15.13
C LYS A 164 -11.44 -12.11 16.23
N SER A 165 -11.52 -10.83 15.95
CA SER A 165 -12.00 -9.84 16.92
C SER A 165 -13.46 -10.07 17.31
N LEU A 166 -14.34 -10.34 16.34
CA LEU A 166 -15.75 -10.65 16.59
C LEU A 166 -15.92 -11.89 17.47
N LYS A 167 -15.12 -12.94 17.26
CA LYS A 167 -15.13 -14.16 18.10
C LYS A 167 -14.78 -13.93 19.56
N MET A 168 -14.16 -12.82 19.91
CA MET A 168 -13.89 -12.45 21.32
C MET A 168 -15.16 -11.93 22.02
N HIS A 169 -16.19 -11.54 21.28
CA HIS A 169 -17.45 -11.04 21.84
C HIS A 169 -18.42 -12.20 22.06
N LYS A 170 -19.14 -12.16 23.19
CA LYS A 170 -20.14 -13.18 23.56
C LYS A 170 -21.34 -13.23 22.61
N GLU A 171 -21.64 -12.11 21.99
CA GLU A 171 -22.73 -11.93 21.03
C GLU A 171 -22.42 -12.56 19.66
N CYS A 172 -21.16 -12.94 19.40
CA CYS A 172 -20.78 -13.56 18.14
C CYS A 172 -21.24 -15.04 18.13
N PRO A 173 -22.10 -15.43 17.21
CA PRO A 173 -22.50 -16.82 17.09
C PRO A 173 -21.34 -17.76 16.78
N SER A 174 -21.42 -19.00 17.27
CA SER A 174 -20.39 -20.00 17.06
C SER A 174 -20.25 -20.43 15.59
N ASP A 175 -21.33 -20.32 14.83
CA ASP A 175 -21.51 -20.71 13.43
C ASP A 175 -21.31 -19.56 12.42
N ALA A 176 -20.68 -18.46 12.86
CA ALA A 176 -20.30 -17.38 11.95
C ALA A 176 -19.37 -17.91 10.84
N TRP A 177 -19.55 -17.37 9.63
CA TRP A 177 -18.83 -17.80 8.43
C TRP A 177 -18.44 -16.59 7.55
N ILE A 178 -17.66 -16.83 6.49
CA ILE A 178 -17.21 -15.78 5.58
C ILE A 178 -17.95 -15.89 4.26
N LEU A 179 -18.51 -14.75 3.81
CA LEU A 179 -19.13 -14.60 2.51
C LEU A 179 -18.13 -13.95 1.53
N LYS A 180 -17.93 -14.59 0.38
CA LYS A 180 -17.27 -14.02 -0.77
C LYS A 180 -18.31 -13.54 -1.78
N VAL A 181 -18.32 -12.25 -2.05
CA VAL A 181 -19.12 -11.60 -3.11
C VAL A 181 -18.27 -11.55 -4.36
N GLU A 182 -18.78 -12.07 -5.45
CA GLU A 182 -18.11 -12.03 -6.77
C GLU A 182 -18.46 -10.76 -7.50
#